data_0307616ba5a85cfbc258b83dda65f53e
#
_entry.id   0307616ba5a85cfbc258b83dda65f53e
#
_cell.length_a   1.000
_cell.length_b   1.000
_cell.length_c   1.000
_cell.angle_alpha   90.00
_cell.angle_beta   90.00
_cell.angle_gamma   90.00
#
_symmetry.space_group_name_H-M   'P 1'
#
loop_
_entity.id
_entity.type
_entity.pdbx_description
1 polymer ?
#
loop_
_entity_poly.entity_id
_entity_poly.type
_entity_poly.pdbx_seq_one_letter_code
_entity_poly.pdbx_strand_id
1 'polypeptide(L)'
;MISQNKSKGFTLVELLIVIVIIGILAAISIVAYNGVMTKSRDSERQSDTRNIANAASAYKAQEDKWPTVDNLKTGFDTVKLSGKASSQLRATAVTSATDKASYGMTFCGTGSVTQDTATGVQVTYWNEADKKQIKINVGDGCS
;
A
#
# COMPACT_ATOMS: atom_id res chain seq x y z
N MET A 1 -49.91 -42.50 26.79
CA MET A 1 -50.27 -41.25 26.09
C MET A 1 -49.01 -40.67 25.50
N ILE A 2 -48.86 -40.75 24.18
CA ILE A 2 -47.71 -40.18 23.47
C ILE A 2 -48.14 -38.77 23.05
N SER A 3 -47.53 -37.75 23.68
CA SER A 3 -47.75 -36.33 23.31
C SER A 3 -47.10 -36.07 21.94
N GLN A 4 -47.92 -35.85 20.91
CA GLN A 4 -47.45 -35.40 19.61
C GLN A 4 -47.07 -33.93 19.70
N ASN A 5 -45.76 -33.64 19.76
CA ASN A 5 -45.24 -32.31 19.52
C ASN A 5 -45.53 -31.90 18.05
N LYS A 6 -46.51 -31.05 17.83
CA LYS A 6 -46.74 -30.40 16.53
C LYS A 6 -45.54 -29.49 16.24
N SER A 7 -44.66 -29.94 15.38
CA SER A 7 -43.62 -29.09 14.77
C SER A 7 -44.32 -28.02 13.93
N LYS A 8 -44.18 -26.77 14.32
CA LYS A 8 -44.64 -25.63 13.53
C LYS A 8 -43.73 -25.51 12.31
N GLY A 9 -44.26 -25.72 11.12
CA GLY A 9 -43.54 -25.52 9.84
C GLY A 9 -43.42 -24.03 9.54
N PHE A 10 -42.34 -23.65 8.83
CA PHE A 10 -42.16 -22.30 8.29
C PHE A 10 -43.14 -22.02 7.14
N THR A 11 -43.63 -20.80 7.05
CA THR A 11 -44.45 -20.36 5.91
C THR A 11 -43.53 -19.97 4.73
N LEU A 12 -44.04 -20.09 3.50
CA LEU A 12 -43.35 -19.62 2.29
C LEU A 12 -43.02 -18.13 2.36
N VAL A 13 -43.87 -17.32 2.96
CA VAL A 13 -43.68 -15.87 3.11
C VAL A 13 -42.54 -15.54 4.07
N GLU A 14 -42.45 -16.24 5.22
CA GLU A 14 -41.32 -16.07 6.14
C GLU A 14 -39.97 -16.38 5.48
N LEU A 15 -39.89 -17.44 4.68
CA LEU A 15 -38.67 -17.79 3.96
C LEU A 15 -38.33 -16.71 2.92
N LEU A 16 -39.33 -16.23 2.18
CA LEU A 16 -39.15 -15.22 1.14
C LEU A 16 -38.63 -13.90 1.71
N ILE A 17 -39.19 -13.43 2.83
CA ILE A 17 -38.74 -12.20 3.50
C ILE A 17 -37.27 -12.33 3.95
N VAL A 18 -36.88 -13.47 4.49
CA VAL A 18 -35.51 -13.72 4.97
C VAL A 18 -34.52 -13.64 3.83
N ILE A 19 -34.77 -14.31 2.69
CA ILE A 19 -33.84 -14.27 1.54
C ILE A 19 -33.74 -12.89 0.90
N VAL A 20 -34.84 -12.11 0.89
CA VAL A 20 -34.82 -10.73 0.38
C VAL A 20 -33.96 -9.84 1.28
N ILE A 21 -34.12 -9.94 2.61
CA ILE A 21 -33.30 -9.16 3.55
C ILE A 21 -31.83 -9.53 3.44
N ILE A 22 -31.49 -10.82 3.38
CA ILE A 22 -30.11 -11.29 3.20
C ILE A 22 -29.54 -10.76 1.89
N GLY A 23 -30.31 -10.78 0.79
CA GLY A 23 -29.91 -10.26 -0.51
C GLY A 23 -29.54 -8.78 -0.47
N ILE A 24 -30.36 -7.96 0.22
CA ILE A 24 -30.11 -6.52 0.37
C ILE A 24 -28.86 -6.29 1.23
N LEU A 25 -28.73 -6.98 2.37
CA LEU A 25 -27.56 -6.85 3.24
C LEU A 25 -26.26 -7.29 2.54
N ALA A 26 -26.32 -8.37 1.78
CA ALA A 26 -25.17 -8.83 0.99
C ALA A 26 -24.74 -7.80 -0.05
N ALA A 27 -25.68 -7.19 -0.77
CA ALA A 27 -25.38 -6.17 -1.77
C ALA A 27 -24.64 -4.95 -1.17
N ILE A 28 -25.11 -4.45 -0.02
CA ILE A 28 -24.48 -3.32 0.68
C ILE A 28 -23.09 -3.72 1.21
N SER A 29 -22.96 -4.93 1.74
CA SER A 29 -21.71 -5.42 2.33
C SER A 29 -20.60 -5.52 1.30
N ILE A 30 -20.87 -5.95 0.06
CA ILE A 30 -19.87 -6.07 -1.01
C ILE A 30 -19.27 -4.70 -1.37
N VAL A 31 -20.10 -3.67 -1.49
CA VAL A 31 -19.64 -2.32 -1.83
C VAL A 31 -18.78 -1.73 -0.72
N ALA A 32 -19.22 -1.86 0.53
CA ALA A 32 -18.47 -1.38 1.70
C ALA A 32 -17.13 -2.10 1.84
N TYR A 33 -17.08 -3.41 1.61
CA TYR A 33 -15.86 -4.23 1.71
C TYR A 33 -14.77 -3.80 0.72
N ASN A 34 -15.13 -3.55 -0.53
CA ASN A 34 -14.18 -3.11 -1.56
C ASN A 34 -13.51 -1.77 -1.20
N GLY A 35 -14.26 -0.82 -0.64
CA GLY A 35 -13.72 0.45 -0.17
C GLY A 35 -12.73 0.31 0.98
N VAL A 36 -13.04 -0.54 1.96
CA VAL A 36 -12.16 -0.83 3.10
C VAL A 36 -10.86 -1.49 2.65
N MET A 37 -10.94 -2.48 1.75
CA MET A 37 -9.75 -3.17 1.22
C MET A 37 -8.82 -2.24 0.46
N THR A 38 -9.36 -1.33 -0.35
CA THR A 38 -8.56 -0.33 -1.07
C THR A 38 -7.83 0.59 -0.09
N LYS A 39 -8.55 1.11 0.91
CA LYS A 39 -7.98 1.98 1.94
C LYS A 39 -6.92 1.27 2.79
N SER A 40 -7.11 -0.01 3.10
CA SER A 40 -6.13 -0.83 3.82
C SER A 40 -4.83 -0.97 3.03
N ARG A 41 -4.92 -1.27 1.73
CA ARG A 41 -3.74 -1.35 0.84
C ARG A 41 -3.00 -0.01 0.73
N ASP A 42 -3.73 1.10 0.64
CA ASP A 42 -3.13 2.43 0.57
C ASP A 42 -2.44 2.81 1.88
N SER A 43 -3.00 2.42 3.03
CA SER A 43 -2.34 2.59 4.34
C SER A 43 -1.06 1.77 4.46
N GLU A 44 -1.06 0.51 3.99
CA GLU A 44 0.14 -0.33 3.91
C GLU A 44 1.21 0.35 3.04
N ARG A 45 0.85 0.81 1.83
CA ARG A 45 1.80 1.50 0.94
C ARG A 45 2.36 2.78 1.53
N GLN A 46 1.54 3.55 2.22
CA GLN A 46 2.00 4.75 2.90
C GLN A 46 3.02 4.41 4.00
N SER A 47 2.77 3.36 4.77
CA SER A 47 3.70 2.89 5.80
C SER A 47 5.00 2.40 5.19
N ASP A 48 4.94 1.57 4.15
CA ASP A 48 6.11 1.05 3.44
C ASP A 48 6.95 2.18 2.83
N THR A 49 6.29 3.18 2.22
CA THR A 49 6.98 4.33 1.62
C THR A 49 7.71 5.16 2.67
N ARG A 50 7.11 5.34 3.86
CA ARG A 50 7.78 5.99 5.00
C ARG A 50 8.97 5.18 5.50
N ASN A 51 8.85 3.86 5.55
CA ASN A 51 9.96 2.98 5.94
C ASN A 51 11.12 3.07 4.93
N ILE A 52 10.83 3.13 3.63
CA ILE A 52 11.84 3.34 2.58
C ILE A 52 12.52 4.70 2.76
N ALA A 53 11.74 5.77 2.98
CA ALA A 53 12.25 7.12 3.21
C ALA A 53 13.15 7.20 4.46
N ASN A 54 12.73 6.58 5.57
CA ASN A 54 13.52 6.51 6.80
C ASN A 54 14.82 5.71 6.60
N ALA A 55 14.75 4.59 5.89
CA ALA A 55 15.93 3.79 5.55
C ALA A 55 16.91 4.58 4.68
N ALA A 56 16.41 5.37 3.71
CA ALA A 56 17.26 6.22 2.89
C ALA A 56 17.95 7.33 3.72
N SER A 57 17.23 7.93 4.66
CA SER A 57 17.79 8.93 5.58
C SER A 57 18.87 8.33 6.49
N ALA A 58 18.62 7.14 7.02
CA ALA A 58 19.58 6.44 7.89
C ALA A 58 20.85 6.06 7.11
N TYR A 59 20.71 5.58 5.87
CA TYR A 59 21.85 5.30 4.99
C TYR A 59 22.67 6.56 4.73
N LYS A 60 22.01 7.70 4.39
CA LYS A 60 22.68 8.99 4.17
C LYS A 60 23.46 9.45 5.40
N ALA A 61 22.92 9.23 6.59
CA ALA A 61 23.57 9.61 7.83
C ALA A 61 24.83 8.78 8.15
N GLN A 62 24.92 7.55 7.66
CA GLN A 62 26.06 6.65 7.89
C GLN A 62 27.11 6.73 6.79
N GLU A 63 26.68 6.75 5.54
CA GLU A 63 27.56 6.64 4.37
C GLU A 63 27.86 7.98 3.69
N ASP A 64 27.25 9.06 4.17
CA ASP A 64 27.28 10.41 3.57
C ASP A 64 26.86 10.49 2.09
N LYS A 65 26.19 9.44 1.59
CA LYS A 65 25.65 9.32 0.25
C LYS A 65 24.21 8.86 0.27
N TRP A 66 23.40 9.23 -0.72
CA TRP A 66 22.07 8.68 -0.86
C TRP A 66 22.11 7.22 -1.35
N PRO A 67 21.26 6.32 -0.82
CA PRO A 67 21.30 4.92 -1.19
C PRO A 67 20.78 4.67 -2.60
N THR A 68 21.33 3.67 -3.27
CA THR A 68 20.68 3.03 -4.42
C THR A 68 19.57 2.09 -3.95
N VAL A 69 18.71 1.65 -4.87
CA VAL A 69 17.69 0.63 -4.56
C VAL A 69 18.36 -0.65 -4.04
N ASP A 70 19.49 -1.04 -4.60
CA ASP A 70 20.19 -2.26 -4.19
C ASP A 70 20.77 -2.14 -2.78
N ASN A 71 21.29 -0.98 -2.40
CA ASN A 71 21.74 -0.74 -1.02
C ASN A 71 20.61 -0.98 -0.01
N LEU A 72 19.41 -0.49 -0.30
CA LEU A 72 18.26 -0.66 0.61
C LEU A 72 17.71 -2.10 0.61
N LYS A 73 17.81 -2.83 -0.49
CA LYS A 73 17.36 -4.22 -0.59
C LYS A 73 18.30 -5.20 0.12
N THR A 74 19.59 -5.04 -0.07
CA THR A 74 20.62 -5.89 0.58
C THR A 74 20.69 -5.60 2.08
N GLY A 75 20.35 -4.36 2.46
CA GLY A 75 20.47 -3.85 3.82
C GLY A 75 21.87 -3.33 4.14
N PHE A 76 21.97 -2.49 5.14
CA PHE A 76 23.22 -1.95 5.65
C PHE A 76 23.10 -1.85 7.16
N ASP A 77 24.16 -2.20 7.88
CA ASP A 77 24.21 -2.27 9.34
C ASP A 77 22.95 -2.98 9.92
N THR A 78 22.19 -2.30 10.76
CA THR A 78 20.94 -2.80 11.34
C THR A 78 19.69 -2.47 10.51
N VAL A 79 19.81 -1.66 9.45
CA VAL A 79 18.70 -1.20 8.64
C VAL A 79 18.53 -2.07 7.41
N LYS A 80 17.39 -2.76 7.33
CA LYS A 80 17.03 -3.61 6.19
C LYS A 80 15.55 -3.45 5.90
N LEU A 81 15.23 -3.18 4.64
CA LEU A 81 13.85 -3.24 4.18
C LEU A 81 13.37 -4.70 4.15
N SER A 82 12.13 -4.93 4.52
CA SER A 82 11.50 -6.25 4.52
C SER A 82 10.20 -6.26 3.72
N GLY A 83 9.69 -7.46 3.43
CA GLY A 83 8.40 -7.65 2.79
C GLY A 83 8.29 -6.98 1.42
N LYS A 84 7.15 -6.33 1.18
CA LYS A 84 6.84 -5.66 -0.09
C LYS A 84 7.71 -4.44 -0.33
N ALA A 85 8.06 -3.69 0.71
CA ALA A 85 8.96 -2.54 0.63
C ALA A 85 10.30 -2.91 -0.03
N SER A 86 10.86 -4.07 0.30
CA SER A 86 12.10 -4.55 -0.33
C SER A 86 11.87 -5.13 -1.72
N SER A 87 10.92 -6.08 -1.85
CA SER A 87 10.75 -6.84 -3.11
C SER A 87 10.21 -6.01 -4.28
N GLN A 88 9.41 -4.99 -3.99
CA GLN A 88 8.72 -4.18 -5.00
C GLN A 88 9.35 -2.80 -5.21
N LEU A 89 10.45 -2.47 -4.51
CA LEU A 89 11.19 -1.22 -4.70
C LEU A 89 11.92 -1.21 -6.05
N ARG A 90 11.79 -0.12 -6.81
CA ARG A 90 12.39 0.10 -8.14
C ARG A 90 13.11 1.44 -8.19
N ALA A 91 14.09 1.55 -9.09
CA ALA A 91 14.84 2.78 -9.36
C ALA A 91 14.10 3.78 -10.29
N THR A 92 12.81 3.57 -10.53
CA THR A 92 11.97 4.42 -11.38
C THR A 92 10.75 4.87 -10.60
N ALA A 93 10.28 6.09 -10.84
CA ALA A 93 9.08 6.60 -10.21
C ALA A 93 7.84 5.78 -10.60
N VAL A 94 6.94 5.56 -9.64
CA VAL A 94 5.62 4.97 -9.90
C VAL A 94 4.70 6.07 -10.40
N THR A 95 4.28 6.03 -11.64
CA THR A 95 3.53 7.11 -12.30
C THR A 95 2.10 6.73 -12.68
N SER A 96 1.74 5.45 -12.60
CA SER A 96 0.45 4.98 -13.10
C SER A 96 -0.16 3.86 -12.24
N ALA A 97 -1.45 3.62 -12.45
CA ALA A 97 -2.18 2.53 -11.80
C ALA A 97 -1.71 1.12 -12.18
N THR A 98 -0.99 0.97 -13.29
CA THR A 98 -0.40 -0.32 -13.69
C THR A 98 0.73 -0.75 -12.76
N ASP A 99 1.41 0.24 -12.15
CA ASP A 99 2.53 0.03 -11.21
C ASP A 99 2.10 0.08 -9.73
N LYS A 100 0.81 -0.02 -9.46
CA LYS A 100 0.23 0.14 -8.12
C LYS A 100 0.81 -0.77 -7.03
N ALA A 101 1.40 -1.89 -7.40
CA ALA A 101 2.05 -2.80 -6.46
C ALA A 101 3.52 -2.44 -6.18
N SER A 102 4.07 -1.41 -6.85
CA SER A 102 5.48 -1.07 -6.78
C SER A 102 5.72 0.20 -5.98
N TYR A 103 6.94 0.34 -5.48
CA TYR A 103 7.47 1.57 -4.89
C TYR A 103 8.60 2.08 -5.79
N GLY A 104 8.60 3.37 -6.09
CA GLY A 104 9.66 4.02 -6.86
C GLY A 104 10.59 4.79 -5.95
N MET A 105 11.89 4.73 -6.17
CA MET A 105 12.86 5.64 -5.56
C MET A 105 13.73 6.23 -6.64
N THR A 106 13.79 7.55 -6.70
CA THR A 106 14.59 8.29 -7.66
C THR A 106 15.44 9.33 -6.95
N PHE A 107 16.61 9.61 -7.49
CA PHE A 107 17.47 10.67 -6.98
C PHE A 107 16.92 12.05 -7.34
N CYS A 108 17.13 13.01 -6.45
CA CYS A 108 16.80 14.41 -6.62
C CYS A 108 18.05 15.27 -6.75
N GLY A 109 17.98 16.31 -7.56
CA GLY A 109 19.07 17.24 -7.80
C GLY A 109 18.90 17.96 -9.13
N THR A 110 19.92 18.70 -9.56
CA THR A 110 19.95 19.44 -10.83
C THR A 110 20.80 18.71 -11.88
N GLY A 111 20.29 18.62 -13.11
CA GLY A 111 21.00 17.96 -14.22
C GLY A 111 20.91 16.44 -14.20
N SER A 112 21.97 15.78 -14.65
CA SER A 112 22.07 14.30 -14.61
C SER A 112 22.47 13.87 -13.20
N VAL A 113 21.50 13.37 -12.44
CA VAL A 113 21.68 13.05 -11.02
C VAL A 113 22.11 11.59 -10.85
N THR A 114 23.26 11.40 -10.20
CA THR A 114 23.78 10.09 -9.79
C THR A 114 23.76 9.98 -8.26
N GLN A 115 24.13 8.85 -7.70
CA GLN A 115 24.25 8.66 -6.25
C GLN A 115 25.17 9.70 -5.59
N ASP A 116 26.27 10.07 -6.24
CA ASP A 116 27.26 11.00 -5.69
C ASP A 116 26.87 12.47 -5.82
N THR A 117 25.97 12.80 -6.77
CA THR A 117 25.52 14.19 -7.02
C THR A 117 24.10 14.45 -6.49
N ALA A 118 23.44 13.44 -5.97
CA ALA A 118 22.10 13.57 -5.43
C ALA A 118 22.07 14.44 -4.17
N THR A 119 21.13 15.36 -4.13
CA THR A 119 20.84 16.19 -2.95
C THR A 119 19.71 15.62 -2.10
N GLY A 120 18.96 14.68 -2.66
CA GLY A 120 17.86 14.00 -2.00
C GLY A 120 17.40 12.77 -2.75
N VAL A 121 16.38 12.11 -2.22
CA VAL A 121 15.66 11.04 -2.88
C VAL A 121 14.16 11.30 -2.79
N GLN A 122 13.44 10.94 -3.84
CA GLN A 122 11.98 10.96 -3.87
C GLN A 122 11.47 9.52 -3.89
N VAL A 123 10.63 9.18 -2.93
CA VAL A 123 9.95 7.88 -2.89
C VAL A 123 8.50 8.06 -3.34
N THR A 124 8.07 7.21 -4.26
CA THR A 124 6.75 7.33 -4.91
C THR A 124 5.96 6.03 -4.80
N TYR A 125 4.64 6.15 -4.67
CA TYR A 125 3.70 5.04 -4.80
C TYR A 125 2.38 5.50 -5.41
N TRP A 126 1.56 4.54 -5.86
CA TRP A 126 0.22 4.82 -6.38
C TRP A 126 -0.83 4.65 -5.29
N ASN A 127 -1.61 5.71 -5.03
CA ASN A 127 -2.79 5.65 -4.16
C ASN A 127 -4.00 5.21 -4.99
N GLU A 128 -4.60 4.08 -4.62
CA GLU A 128 -5.73 3.50 -5.37
C GLU A 128 -7.05 4.24 -5.11
N ALA A 129 -7.25 4.74 -3.90
CA ALA A 129 -8.46 5.46 -3.54
C ALA A 129 -8.53 6.82 -4.26
N ASP A 130 -7.44 7.57 -4.23
CA ASP A 130 -7.34 8.90 -4.84
C ASP A 130 -6.97 8.86 -6.32
N LYS A 131 -6.60 7.68 -6.86
CA LYS A 131 -6.16 7.48 -8.25
C LYS A 131 -5.02 8.42 -8.65
N LYS A 132 -4.06 8.62 -7.76
CA LYS A 132 -2.93 9.54 -7.99
C LYS A 132 -1.62 8.98 -7.44
N GLN A 133 -0.52 9.50 -7.99
CA GLN A 133 0.80 9.29 -7.44
C GLN A 133 0.96 10.09 -6.13
N ILE A 134 1.52 9.45 -5.12
CA ILE A 134 1.97 10.11 -3.90
C ILE A 134 3.49 10.11 -3.89
N LYS A 135 4.08 11.22 -3.50
CA LYS A 135 5.52 11.46 -3.41
C LYS A 135 5.90 11.76 -1.97
N ILE A 136 7.00 11.18 -1.49
CA ILE A 136 7.65 11.54 -0.23
C ILE A 136 9.08 11.94 -0.57
N ASN A 137 9.44 13.18 -0.29
CA ASN A 137 10.75 13.73 -0.54
C ASN A 137 11.61 13.63 0.72
N VAL A 138 12.87 13.24 0.56
CA VAL A 138 13.87 13.16 1.62
C VAL A 138 15.12 13.89 1.13
N GLY A 139 15.57 14.88 1.88
CA GLY A 139 16.63 15.81 1.45
C GLY A 139 16.10 16.89 0.52
N ASP A 140 17.00 17.53 -0.19
CA ASP A 140 16.73 18.72 -1.00
C ASP A 140 16.63 18.39 -2.51
N GLY A 141 16.16 19.36 -3.31
CA GLY A 141 16.17 19.26 -4.77
C GLY A 141 15.14 18.33 -5.39
N CYS A 142 14.14 17.84 -4.63
CA CYS A 142 13.01 17.07 -5.14
C CYS A 142 11.83 18.00 -5.47
N SER A 143 11.27 17.88 -6.65
CA SER A 143 10.11 18.63 -7.14
C SER A 143 8.91 17.71 -7.40
#